data_4dc71ca74025bc539d42a02e3f113685
#
_entry.id   4dc71ca74025bc539d42a02e3f113685
#
_cell.length_a   1.000
_cell.length_b   1.000
_cell.length_c   1.000
_cell.angle_alpha   90.00
_cell.angle_beta   90.00
_cell.angle_gamma   90.00
#
_symmetry.space_group_name_H-M   'P 1'
#
loop_
_entity.id
_entity.type
_entity.pdbx_description
1 polymer ?
#
loop_
_entity_poly.entity_id
_entity_poly.type
_entity_poly.pdbx_seq_one_letter_code
_entity_poly.pdbx_strand_id
1 'polypeptide(L)'
;MSRCTQIAASAKPQIYGIYWSRPQVQARQGESLTHVRVFLNRLWKSESEGRVHFDPEHVPVYADRIRRRPPGSVSLGLSPHVDGGSVERWLDGNFRKVYRHVFSGNWRDYDPYDAAYRPEVQEIPSPAVCSMFRTYQGWTALTRQGKRDGTLQLIPIANSMVYILLRALQDDVPETE
;
A
#
# COMPACT_ATOMS: atom_id res chain seq x y z
N MET A 1 -12.29 -23.62 14.77
CA MET A 1 -11.26 -24.19 13.87
C MET A 1 -11.64 -23.85 12.44
N SER A 2 -11.04 -22.83 11.87
CA SER A 2 -11.28 -22.47 10.46
C SER A 2 -10.60 -23.51 9.58
N ARG A 3 -11.38 -24.18 8.76
CA ARG A 3 -10.88 -25.10 7.74
C ARG A 3 -10.05 -24.28 6.74
N CYS A 4 -8.77 -24.56 6.68
CA CYS A 4 -7.96 -24.15 5.54
C CYS A 4 -8.65 -24.79 4.31
N THR A 5 -9.22 -23.98 3.44
CA THR A 5 -9.85 -24.48 2.22
C THR A 5 -8.76 -25.18 1.41
N GLN A 6 -8.84 -26.49 1.29
CA GLN A 6 -7.95 -27.24 0.41
C GLN A 6 -8.22 -26.79 -1.02
N ILE A 7 -7.26 -26.09 -1.57
CA ILE A 7 -7.30 -25.67 -2.97
C ILE A 7 -7.03 -26.91 -3.81
N ALA A 8 -7.86 -27.13 -4.82
CA ALA A 8 -7.75 -28.30 -5.69
C ALA A 8 -6.32 -28.48 -6.21
N ALA A 9 -5.83 -29.71 -6.22
CA ALA A 9 -4.45 -30.03 -6.59
C ALA A 9 -4.05 -29.60 -8.02
N SER A 10 -5.03 -29.36 -8.89
CA SER A 10 -4.85 -28.85 -10.25
C SER A 10 -4.56 -27.35 -10.31
N ALA A 11 -4.93 -26.58 -9.28
CA ALA A 11 -4.64 -25.18 -9.20
C ALA A 11 -3.30 -24.96 -8.48
N LYS A 12 -2.38 -24.25 -9.10
CA LYS A 12 -1.14 -23.79 -8.46
C LYS A 12 -1.29 -22.32 -8.08
N PRO A 13 -2.11 -21.99 -7.08
CA PRO A 13 -2.32 -20.60 -6.72
C PRO A 13 -1.01 -19.98 -6.26
N GLN A 14 -0.76 -18.76 -6.68
CA GLN A 14 0.41 -18.00 -6.24
C GLN A 14 0.14 -17.20 -4.97
N ILE A 15 -1.13 -17.03 -4.61
CA ILE A 15 -1.56 -16.24 -3.45
C ILE A 15 -2.52 -17.07 -2.61
N TYR A 16 -2.22 -17.18 -1.33
CA TYR A 16 -3.04 -17.87 -0.34
C TYR A 16 -3.45 -16.86 0.74
N GLY A 17 -4.74 -16.78 1.01
CA GLY A 17 -5.25 -16.04 2.16
C GLY A 17 -4.96 -16.80 3.45
N ILE A 18 -4.44 -16.10 4.45
CA ILE A 18 -4.23 -16.63 5.79
C ILE A 18 -5.11 -15.80 6.72
N TYR A 19 -6.18 -16.43 7.20
CA TYR A 19 -7.17 -15.72 8.02
C TYR A 19 -6.95 -16.04 9.49
N TRP A 20 -6.13 -15.24 10.16
CA TRP A 20 -5.91 -15.30 11.61
C TRP A 20 -5.48 -16.69 12.11
N SER A 21 -4.73 -17.42 11.30
CA SER A 21 -4.14 -18.67 11.72
C SER A 21 -3.14 -18.45 12.86
N ARG A 22 -2.99 -19.45 13.73
CA ARG A 22 -2.03 -19.36 14.85
C ARG A 22 -0.62 -18.97 14.39
N PRO A 23 -0.03 -19.57 13.32
CA PRO A 23 1.27 -19.14 12.82
C PRO A 23 1.31 -17.68 12.37
N GLN A 24 0.25 -17.20 11.74
CA GLN A 24 0.17 -15.80 11.34
C GLN A 24 0.22 -14.86 12.55
N VAL A 25 -0.61 -15.13 13.54
CA VAL A 25 -0.66 -14.33 14.78
C VAL A 25 0.69 -14.33 15.48
N GLN A 26 1.32 -15.48 15.62
CA GLN A 26 2.64 -15.61 16.22
C GLN A 26 3.71 -14.83 15.43
N ALA A 27 3.71 -14.93 14.09
CA ALA A 27 4.65 -14.20 13.26
C ALA A 27 4.46 -12.67 13.39
N ARG A 28 3.21 -12.22 13.49
CA ARG A 28 2.87 -10.80 13.67
C ARG A 28 3.27 -10.24 15.02
N GLN A 29 3.29 -11.07 16.04
CA GLN A 29 3.69 -10.72 17.40
C GLN A 29 5.20 -10.82 17.62
N GLY A 30 5.96 -11.28 16.62
CA GLY A 30 7.42 -11.37 16.70
C GLY A 30 8.04 -10.01 17.04
N GLU A 31 8.89 -9.99 18.03
CA GLU A 31 9.51 -8.78 18.58
C GLU A 31 10.20 -7.94 17.50
N SER A 32 11.05 -8.56 16.68
CA SER A 32 11.76 -7.86 15.61
C SER A 32 10.82 -7.19 14.60
N LEU A 33 9.73 -7.88 14.24
CA LEU A 33 8.76 -7.32 13.30
C LEU A 33 7.97 -6.17 13.94
N THR A 34 7.66 -6.28 15.23
CA THR A 34 6.99 -5.23 15.98
C THR A 34 7.88 -3.99 16.10
N HIS A 35 9.15 -4.16 16.45
CA HIS A 35 10.10 -3.05 16.51
C HIS A 35 10.24 -2.33 15.17
N VAL A 36 10.34 -3.05 14.06
CA VAL A 36 10.43 -2.44 12.74
C VAL A 36 9.16 -1.64 12.42
N ARG A 37 7.98 -2.16 12.72
CA ARG A 37 6.72 -1.47 12.46
C ARG A 37 6.56 -0.21 13.29
N VAL A 38 6.86 -0.28 14.57
CA VAL A 38 6.85 0.88 15.47
C VAL A 38 7.86 1.93 15.01
N PHE A 39 9.09 1.51 14.68
CA PHE A 39 10.09 2.41 14.12
C PHE A 39 9.57 3.15 12.87
N LEU A 40 8.98 2.43 11.92
CA LEU A 40 8.43 3.02 10.72
C LEU A 40 7.26 3.96 11.02
N ASN A 41 6.37 3.58 11.94
CA ASN A 41 5.25 4.43 12.36
C ASN A 41 5.73 5.77 12.94
N ARG A 42 6.81 5.75 13.73
CA ARG A 42 7.41 6.95 14.33
C ARG A 42 8.07 7.89 13.33
N LEU A 43 8.25 7.48 12.07
CA LEU A 43 8.67 8.39 11.01
C LEU A 43 7.55 9.33 10.55
N TRP A 44 6.32 9.02 10.93
CA TRP A 44 5.18 9.89 10.70
C TRP A 44 5.00 10.88 11.85
N LYS A 45 4.56 12.07 11.53
CA LYS A 45 4.06 13.03 12.50
C LYS A 45 2.67 12.58 12.93
N SER A 46 2.62 11.85 14.04
CA SER A 46 1.40 11.24 14.58
C SER A 46 0.52 12.23 15.35
N GLU A 47 1.07 13.38 15.71
CA GLU A 47 0.39 14.47 16.40
C GLU A 47 0.65 15.78 15.72
N SER A 48 -0.39 16.58 15.51
CA SER A 48 -0.29 17.95 15.01
C SER A 48 -1.49 18.77 15.46
N GLU A 49 -1.30 20.07 15.61
CA GLU A 49 -2.34 21.02 16.03
C GLU A 49 -3.06 20.60 17.34
N GLY A 50 -2.32 19.98 18.29
CA GLY A 50 -2.84 19.50 19.55
C GLY A 50 -3.77 18.27 19.44
N ARG A 51 -3.80 17.61 18.30
CA ARG A 51 -4.59 16.40 18.06
C ARG A 51 -3.68 15.20 17.76
N VAL A 52 -3.92 14.11 18.46
CA VAL A 52 -3.33 12.80 18.15
C VAL A 52 -4.13 12.15 17.02
N HIS A 53 -3.50 11.84 15.92
CA HIS A 53 -4.11 11.24 14.74
C HIS A 53 -4.07 9.71 14.80
N PHE A 54 -2.99 9.16 15.32
CA PHE A 54 -2.85 7.73 15.59
C PHE A 54 -1.73 7.51 16.62
N ASP A 55 -1.76 6.35 17.29
CA ASP A 55 -0.71 5.92 18.20
C ASP A 55 0.32 5.08 17.44
N PRO A 56 1.59 5.54 17.31
CA PRO A 56 2.62 4.80 16.59
C PRO A 56 3.01 3.47 17.26
N GLU A 57 2.73 3.30 18.55
CA GLU A 57 2.99 2.05 19.28
C GLU A 57 1.94 0.97 18.98
N HIS A 58 0.73 1.36 18.59
CA HIS A 58 -0.32 0.45 18.19
C HIS A 58 -0.25 0.16 16.68
N VAL A 59 -0.07 -1.11 16.35
CA VAL A 59 0.02 -1.57 14.96
C VAL A 59 -1.20 -2.42 14.63
N PRO A 60 -2.30 -1.83 14.15
CA PRO A 60 -3.44 -2.59 13.66
C PRO A 60 -3.01 -3.50 12.52
N VAL A 61 -3.53 -4.71 12.49
CA VAL A 61 -3.21 -5.69 11.46
C VAL A 61 -4.49 -6.26 10.86
N TYR A 62 -4.42 -6.63 9.61
CA TYR A 62 -5.47 -7.35 8.90
C TYR A 62 -4.98 -8.73 8.45
N ALA A 63 -5.88 -9.57 7.95
CA ALA A 63 -5.53 -10.90 7.50
C ALA A 63 -4.46 -10.87 6.41
N ASP A 64 -3.45 -11.71 6.56
CA ASP A 64 -2.31 -11.77 5.64
C ASP A 64 -2.58 -12.63 4.41
N ARG A 65 -1.70 -12.44 3.44
CA ARG A 65 -1.63 -13.31 2.26
C ARG A 65 -0.21 -13.83 2.11
N ILE A 66 -0.06 -15.13 1.90
CA ILE A 66 1.22 -15.72 1.48
C ILE A 66 1.27 -15.71 -0.03
N ARG A 67 2.33 -15.15 -0.57
CA ARG A 67 2.63 -15.27 -2.00
C ARG A 67 3.72 -16.31 -2.19
N ARG A 68 3.45 -17.29 -3.04
CA ARG A 68 4.40 -18.33 -3.42
C ARG A 68 4.77 -18.17 -4.90
N ARG A 69 6.05 -18.14 -5.18
CA ARG A 69 6.57 -18.14 -6.55
C ARG A 69 7.57 -19.28 -6.70
N PRO A 70 7.22 -20.38 -7.36
CA PRO A 70 8.18 -21.43 -7.69
C PRO A 70 9.27 -20.89 -8.64
N PRO A 71 10.50 -21.43 -8.55
CA PRO A 71 11.55 -21.10 -9.51
C PRO A 71 11.09 -21.32 -10.95
N GLY A 72 11.44 -20.41 -11.85
CA GLY A 72 11.07 -20.49 -13.28
C GLY A 72 9.59 -20.26 -13.58
N SER A 73 8.75 -19.97 -12.57
CA SER A 73 7.35 -19.62 -12.85
C SER A 73 7.27 -18.28 -13.56
N VAL A 74 6.46 -18.24 -14.63
CA VAL A 74 6.06 -16.97 -15.24
C VAL A 74 5.32 -16.18 -14.18
N SER A 75 5.75 -14.95 -13.96
CA SER A 75 5.05 -14.05 -13.06
C SER A 75 3.65 -13.80 -13.62
N LEU A 76 2.61 -14.25 -12.90
CA LEU A 76 1.28 -13.66 -13.03
C LEU A 76 1.27 -12.27 -12.40
N GLY A 77 2.46 -11.66 -12.38
CA GLY A 77 2.72 -10.42 -11.69
C GLY A 77 1.97 -9.28 -12.31
N LEU A 78 1.72 -8.35 -11.47
CA LEU A 78 1.34 -7.01 -11.87
C LEU A 78 2.41 -6.49 -12.84
N SER A 79 1.99 -5.93 -13.95
CA SER A 79 2.85 -5.11 -14.78
C SER A 79 3.41 -3.94 -13.97
N PRO A 80 4.45 -3.25 -14.43
CA PRO A 80 4.92 -2.04 -13.78
C PRO A 80 3.76 -1.09 -13.49
N HIS A 81 3.63 -0.65 -12.25
CA HIS A 81 2.54 0.22 -11.81
C HIS A 81 3.00 1.09 -10.64
N VAL A 82 2.21 2.09 -10.34
CA VAL A 82 2.33 2.91 -9.14
C VAL A 82 1.16 2.57 -8.22
N ASP A 83 1.45 2.28 -6.95
CA ASP A 83 0.44 2.05 -5.92
C ASP A 83 -0.20 3.38 -5.50
N GLY A 84 -0.91 4.00 -6.40
CA GLY A 84 -1.59 5.28 -6.14
C GLY A 84 -3.10 5.19 -6.30
N GLY A 85 -3.61 4.05 -6.77
CA GLY A 85 -5.00 3.91 -7.24
C GLY A 85 -5.18 4.50 -8.64
N SER A 86 -6.40 4.51 -9.06
CA SER A 86 -6.80 4.99 -10.37
C SER A 86 -7.14 6.50 -10.37
N VAL A 87 -7.55 7.01 -11.49
CA VAL A 87 -7.87 8.45 -11.68
C VAL A 87 -8.94 8.94 -10.70
N GLU A 88 -9.90 8.10 -10.33
CA GLU A 88 -10.93 8.45 -9.36
C GLU A 88 -10.38 8.87 -8.01
N ARG A 89 -9.21 8.44 -7.60
CA ARG A 89 -8.55 8.94 -6.39
C ARG A 89 -8.22 10.43 -6.44
N TRP A 90 -7.93 10.94 -7.63
CA TRP A 90 -7.65 12.35 -7.84
C TRP A 90 -8.93 13.18 -7.92
N LEU A 91 -10.05 12.54 -8.25
CA LEU A 91 -11.37 13.16 -8.32
C LEU A 91 -12.11 13.07 -6.98
N ASP A 92 -11.78 12.11 -6.12
CA ASP A 92 -12.39 11.93 -4.81
C ASP A 92 -12.15 13.17 -3.93
N GLY A 93 -13.24 13.69 -3.34
CA GLY A 93 -13.19 14.92 -2.55
C GLY A 93 -12.28 14.84 -1.35
N ASN A 94 -12.20 13.69 -0.68
CA ASN A 94 -11.32 13.50 0.47
C ASN A 94 -9.85 13.39 0.06
N PHE A 95 -9.53 12.71 -1.05
CA PHE A 95 -8.17 12.73 -1.58
C PHE A 95 -7.74 14.14 -2.01
N ARG A 96 -8.64 14.93 -2.58
CA ARG A 96 -8.35 16.33 -2.90
C ARG A 96 -8.07 17.16 -1.65
N LYS A 97 -8.77 16.92 -0.55
CA LYS A 97 -8.45 17.55 0.75
C LYS A 97 -7.06 17.16 1.25
N VAL A 98 -6.68 15.88 1.11
CA VAL A 98 -5.34 15.40 1.45
C VAL A 98 -4.26 16.17 0.68
N TYR A 99 -4.46 16.38 -0.60
CA TYR A 99 -3.51 17.03 -1.49
C TYR A 99 -3.82 18.51 -1.74
N ARG A 100 -4.61 19.16 -0.87
CA ARG A 100 -5.05 20.56 -1.06
C ARG A 100 -3.93 21.54 -1.33
N HIS A 101 -2.81 21.39 -0.65
CA HIS A 101 -1.64 22.27 -0.85
C HIS A 101 -0.99 22.03 -2.21
N VAL A 102 -0.97 20.80 -2.68
CA VAL A 102 -0.46 20.46 -4.01
C VAL A 102 -1.35 21.08 -5.10
N PHE A 103 -2.66 20.90 -4.99
CA PHE A 103 -3.64 21.41 -5.97
C PHE A 103 -3.73 22.95 -5.98
N SER A 104 -3.45 23.60 -4.85
CA SER A 104 -3.42 25.08 -4.76
C SER A 104 -2.11 25.70 -5.21
N GLY A 105 -1.12 24.90 -5.62
CA GLY A 105 0.21 25.38 -5.96
C GLY A 105 1.16 25.58 -4.77
N ASN A 106 0.66 25.43 -3.55
CA ASN A 106 1.45 25.59 -2.31
C ASN A 106 2.08 24.27 -1.87
N TRP A 107 2.56 23.49 -2.81
CA TRP A 107 3.07 22.14 -2.56
C TRP A 107 4.22 22.07 -1.54
N ARG A 108 4.94 23.19 -1.30
CA ARG A 108 6.00 23.26 -0.29
C ARG A 108 5.48 23.20 1.13
N ASP A 109 4.20 23.55 1.33
CA ASP A 109 3.53 23.49 2.64
C ASP A 109 2.95 22.11 2.92
N TYR A 110 3.02 21.19 1.93
CA TYR A 110 2.54 19.83 2.08
C TYR A 110 3.60 18.95 2.71
N ASP A 111 3.30 18.45 3.92
CA ASP A 111 4.10 17.41 4.57
C ASP A 111 3.46 16.04 4.29
N PRO A 112 4.07 15.19 3.44
CA PRO A 112 3.52 13.87 3.12
C PRO A 112 3.50 12.91 4.31
N TYR A 113 4.25 13.21 5.36
CA TYR A 113 4.35 12.40 6.58
C TYR A 113 3.54 12.97 7.75
N ASP A 114 2.79 14.03 7.58
CA ASP A 114 1.84 14.48 8.59
C ASP A 114 0.53 13.71 8.49
N ALA A 115 0.21 12.96 9.54
CA ALA A 115 -1.00 12.14 9.59
C ALA A 115 -2.29 12.97 9.60
N ALA A 116 -2.23 14.26 9.94
CA ALA A 116 -3.38 15.17 9.83
C ALA A 116 -3.98 15.22 8.43
N TYR A 117 -3.18 14.95 7.40
CA TYR A 117 -3.66 14.92 6.01
C TYR A 117 -4.34 13.59 5.63
N ARG A 118 -4.41 12.60 6.54
CA ARG A 118 -4.83 11.22 6.23
C ARG A 118 -6.07 10.70 6.97
N PRO A 119 -6.85 11.49 7.70
CA PRO A 119 -7.88 10.93 8.58
C PRO A 119 -9.04 10.26 7.82
N GLU A 120 -9.40 10.79 6.67
CA GLU A 120 -10.54 10.32 5.87
C GLU A 120 -10.14 10.32 4.39
N VAL A 121 -9.62 9.20 3.93
CA VAL A 121 -8.96 9.14 2.62
C VAL A 121 -9.83 8.57 1.51
N GLN A 122 -11.08 8.24 1.78
CA GLN A 122 -11.96 7.71 0.75
C GLN A 122 -13.40 8.12 0.98
N GLU A 123 -13.94 8.86 0.03
CA GLU A 123 -15.36 9.26 -0.04
C GLU A 123 -16.16 8.25 -0.87
N ILE A 124 -15.58 7.79 -1.97
CA ILE A 124 -16.23 6.84 -2.88
C ILE A 124 -15.82 5.42 -2.49
N PRO A 125 -16.73 4.57 -2.02
CA PRO A 125 -16.43 3.19 -1.69
C PRO A 125 -15.89 2.42 -2.90
N SER A 126 -14.81 1.68 -2.71
CA SER A 126 -14.26 0.80 -3.73
C SER A 126 -13.77 -0.50 -3.10
N PRO A 127 -14.16 -1.67 -3.64
CA PRO A 127 -13.71 -2.96 -3.11
C PRO A 127 -12.20 -3.20 -3.31
N ALA A 128 -11.58 -2.44 -4.19
CA ALA A 128 -10.14 -2.54 -4.46
C ALA A 128 -9.28 -1.71 -3.52
N VAL A 129 -9.89 -0.86 -2.70
CA VAL A 129 -9.18 0.11 -1.86
C VAL A 129 -9.47 -0.13 -0.39
N CYS A 130 -8.43 -0.07 0.42
CA CYS A 130 -8.56 -0.07 1.87
C CYS A 130 -8.82 1.37 2.35
N SER A 131 -9.94 1.59 3.03
CA SER A 131 -10.30 2.89 3.60
C SER A 131 -9.51 3.22 4.87
N MET A 132 -8.83 2.24 5.45
CA MET A 132 -8.03 2.44 6.65
C MET A 132 -6.72 3.16 6.30
N PHE A 133 -6.35 4.15 7.11
CA PHE A 133 -5.04 4.77 7.04
C PHE A 133 -3.94 3.72 7.25
N ARG A 134 -2.94 3.72 6.40
CA ARG A 134 -1.77 2.86 6.48
C ARG A 134 -0.51 3.70 6.36
N THR A 135 0.37 3.58 7.32
CA THR A 135 1.65 4.29 7.33
C THR A 135 2.59 3.74 6.27
N TYR A 136 2.80 2.44 6.29
CA TYR A 136 3.65 1.71 5.36
C TYR A 136 3.03 0.38 4.97
N GLN A 137 3.31 -0.06 3.78
CA GLN A 137 3.00 -1.39 3.30
C GLN A 137 4.30 -2.18 3.14
N GLY A 138 4.28 -3.45 3.52
CA GLY A 138 5.43 -4.31 3.38
C GLY A 138 5.06 -5.78 3.45
N TRP A 139 6.06 -6.60 3.31
CA TRP A 139 5.94 -8.04 3.47
C TRP A 139 7.21 -8.62 4.05
N THR A 140 7.07 -9.75 4.69
CA THR A 140 8.18 -10.51 5.27
C THR A 140 8.58 -11.64 4.32
N ALA A 141 9.85 -11.71 3.99
CA ALA A 141 10.40 -12.84 3.24
C ALA A 141 10.44 -14.08 4.15
N LEU A 142 9.73 -15.14 3.76
CA LEU A 142 9.71 -16.42 4.47
C LEU A 142 10.81 -17.38 4.00
N THR A 143 11.48 -17.06 2.90
CA THR A 143 12.61 -17.80 2.34
C THR A 143 13.71 -16.81 1.99
N ARG A 144 14.92 -17.33 1.79
CA ARG A 144 15.98 -16.50 1.22
C ARG A 144 15.53 -15.93 -0.12
N GLN A 145 15.71 -14.64 -0.29
CA GLN A 145 15.38 -13.93 -1.52
C GLN A 145 16.59 -13.12 -1.97
N GLY A 146 16.91 -13.25 -3.25
CA GLY A 146 18.01 -12.54 -3.88
C GLY A 146 17.65 -12.16 -5.31
N LYS A 147 18.66 -11.84 -6.09
CA LYS A 147 18.51 -11.52 -7.50
C LYS A 147 17.88 -12.72 -8.23
N ARG A 148 16.81 -12.49 -9.00
CA ARG A 148 16.02 -13.48 -9.75
C ARG A 148 15.12 -14.40 -8.91
N ASP A 149 14.98 -14.16 -7.62
CA ASP A 149 14.07 -14.93 -6.75
C ASP A 149 12.67 -14.33 -6.65
N GLY A 150 12.31 -13.46 -7.60
CA GLY A 150 10.99 -12.80 -7.62
C GLY A 150 10.86 -11.67 -6.60
N THR A 151 11.98 -11.08 -6.18
CA THR A 151 12.01 -9.87 -5.35
C THR A 151 11.35 -8.69 -6.04
N LEU A 152 10.87 -7.75 -5.24
CA LEU A 152 10.33 -6.49 -5.74
C LEU A 152 11.38 -5.78 -6.60
N GLN A 153 10.94 -5.30 -7.76
CA GLN A 153 11.74 -4.45 -8.63
C GLN A 153 11.17 -3.03 -8.57
N LEU A 154 12.02 -2.07 -8.33
CA LEU A 154 11.66 -0.65 -8.31
C LEU A 154 12.33 0.05 -9.49
N ILE A 155 11.56 0.85 -10.19
CA ILE A 155 12.05 1.72 -11.26
C ILE A 155 12.04 3.15 -10.73
N PRO A 156 13.18 3.82 -10.60
CA PRO A 156 13.28 5.14 -9.97
C PRO A 156 12.88 6.26 -10.95
N ILE A 157 11.67 6.22 -11.45
CA ILE A 157 11.11 7.19 -12.41
C ILE A 157 9.89 7.94 -11.86
N ALA A 158 9.84 8.17 -10.55
CA ALA A 158 8.68 8.75 -9.88
C ALA A 158 8.18 10.05 -10.55
N ASN A 159 9.09 10.96 -10.91
CA ASN A 159 8.71 12.21 -11.57
C ASN A 159 8.08 11.99 -12.95
N SER A 160 8.63 11.06 -13.73
CA SER A 160 8.06 10.71 -15.04
C SER A 160 6.69 10.04 -14.90
N MET A 161 6.52 9.21 -13.87
CA MET A 161 5.23 8.57 -13.61
C MET A 161 4.16 9.59 -13.20
N VAL A 162 4.51 10.57 -12.36
CA VAL A 162 3.59 11.67 -12.02
C VAL A 162 3.20 12.45 -13.28
N TYR A 163 4.16 12.77 -14.14
CA TYR A 163 3.88 13.43 -15.41
C TYR A 163 2.93 12.60 -16.29
N ILE A 164 3.19 11.32 -16.48
CA ILE A 164 2.34 10.43 -17.29
C ILE A 164 0.91 10.37 -16.74
N LEU A 165 0.76 10.24 -15.42
CA LEU A 165 -0.56 10.20 -14.79
C LEU A 165 -1.33 11.52 -14.93
N LEU A 166 -0.66 12.64 -14.75
CA LEU A 166 -1.29 13.96 -14.83
C LEU A 166 -1.49 14.41 -16.27
N ARG A 167 -0.70 13.94 -17.21
CA ARG A 167 -0.78 14.32 -18.63
C ARG A 167 -2.16 14.01 -19.21
N ALA A 168 -2.71 12.86 -18.87
CA ALA A 168 -4.04 12.46 -19.32
C ALA A 168 -5.19 13.34 -18.79
N LEU A 169 -4.92 14.19 -17.80
CA LEU A 169 -5.89 15.10 -17.21
C LEU A 169 -5.78 16.53 -17.77
N GLN A 170 -4.91 16.75 -18.74
CA GLN A 170 -4.74 18.06 -19.36
C GLN A 170 -5.72 18.25 -20.52
N ASP A 171 -6.22 19.46 -20.67
CA ASP A 171 -7.22 19.81 -21.70
C ASP A 171 -6.66 19.72 -23.14
N ASP A 172 -5.34 19.73 -23.30
CA ASP A 172 -4.66 19.67 -24.61
C ASP A 172 -4.32 18.25 -25.07
N VAL A 173 -4.80 17.21 -24.37
CA VAL A 173 -4.65 15.83 -24.81
C VAL A 173 -5.64 15.56 -25.94
N PRO A 174 -5.19 15.07 -27.11
CA PRO A 174 -6.10 14.67 -28.18
C PRO A 174 -7.06 13.58 -27.71
N GLU A 175 -8.32 13.67 -28.15
CA GLU A 175 -9.34 12.65 -27.84
C GLU A 175 -9.07 11.31 -28.53
N THR A 176 -8.28 11.34 -29.59
CA THR A 176 -7.89 10.15 -30.37
C THR A 176 -6.40 10.20 -30.69
N GLU A 177 -5.72 9.08 -30.50
CA GLU A 177 -4.39 8.84 -31.07
C GLU A 177 -4.49 8.40 -32.54
#